data_8486024ea8f7d12ab67ef28f02802eb6
#
_entry.id   8486024ea8f7d12ab67ef28f02802eb6
#
_cell.length_a   1.000
_cell.length_b   1.000
_cell.length_c   1.000
_cell.angle_alpha   90.00
_cell.angle_beta   90.00
_cell.angle_gamma   90.00
#
_symmetry.space_group_name_H-M   'P 1'
#
loop_
_entity.id
_entity.type
_entity.pdbx_description
1 polymer ?
#
loop_
_entity_poly.entity_id
_entity_poly.type
_entity_poly.pdbx_seq_one_letter_code
_entity_poly.pdbx_strand_id
1 'polypeptide(L)'
;MQKNDLFLIESDRSGNRLSLNGKSVGTFDTLDEAEAEAQNVANRAIPGASLKFELDFKWTLSELEIHAATLERVSEEASIRR
;
A
#
# COMPACT_ATOMS: atom_id res chain seq x y z
N MET A 1 11.17 6.60 17.17
CA MET A 1 9.95 5.86 16.96
C MET A 1 9.54 5.82 15.50
N GLN A 2 9.06 4.72 15.04
CA GLN A 2 8.64 4.57 13.65
C GLN A 2 7.15 4.35 13.56
N LYS A 3 6.59 4.83 12.47
CA LYS A 3 5.21 4.55 12.16
C LYS A 3 5.18 3.93 10.79
N ASN A 4 4.36 2.92 10.63
CA ASN A 4 4.23 2.25 9.34
C ASN A 4 2.83 2.44 8.81
N ASP A 5 2.74 2.82 7.56
CA ASP A 5 1.46 2.87 6.87
C ASP A 5 1.35 1.61 6.03
N LEU A 6 0.24 0.94 6.13
CA LEU A 6 0.03 -0.30 5.41
C LEU A 6 -0.90 -0.09 4.23
N PHE A 7 -0.40 -0.36 3.05
CA PHE A 7 -1.19 -0.34 1.81
C PHE A 7 -1.55 -1.76 1.45
N LEU A 8 -2.82 -1.98 1.15
CA LEU A 8 -3.28 -3.28 0.69
C LEU A 8 -4.03 -3.12 -0.61
N ILE A 9 -3.85 -4.08 -1.52
CA ILE A 9 -4.64 -4.15 -2.71
C ILE A 9 -5.31 -5.51 -2.72
N GLU A 10 -6.65 -5.51 -2.72
CA GLU A 10 -7.42 -6.73 -2.82
C GLU A 10 -7.86 -6.88 -4.26
N SER A 11 -7.35 -7.90 -4.92
CA SER A 11 -7.62 -8.15 -6.33
C SER A 11 -8.50 -9.37 -6.48
N ASP A 12 -9.63 -9.22 -7.17
CA ASP A 12 -10.49 -10.34 -7.49
C ASP A 12 -11.17 -10.03 -8.82
N ARG A 13 -12.21 -10.78 -9.16
CA ARG A 13 -12.87 -10.57 -10.44
C ARG A 13 -13.53 -9.22 -10.58
N SER A 14 -13.89 -8.60 -9.48
CA SER A 14 -14.59 -7.32 -9.54
C SER A 14 -13.66 -6.12 -9.59
N GLY A 15 -12.37 -6.34 -9.45
CA GLY A 15 -11.42 -5.25 -9.57
C GLY A 15 -10.33 -5.30 -8.53
N ASN A 16 -9.59 -4.20 -8.45
CA ASN A 16 -8.44 -4.09 -7.56
C ASN A 16 -8.70 -2.94 -6.60
N ARG A 17 -8.96 -3.27 -5.35
CA ARG A 17 -9.33 -2.28 -4.35
C ARG A 17 -8.14 -1.94 -3.48
N LEU A 18 -7.78 -0.67 -3.49
CA LEU A 18 -6.65 -0.16 -2.73
C LEU A 18 -7.13 0.44 -1.42
N SER A 19 -6.48 0.07 -0.33
CA SER A 19 -6.77 0.68 0.96
C SER A 19 -5.47 1.09 1.65
N LEU A 20 -5.58 2.06 2.54
CA LEU A 20 -4.48 2.54 3.33
C LEU A 20 -4.90 2.51 4.79
N ASN A 21 -4.22 1.71 5.58
CA ASN A 21 -4.53 1.54 7.00
C ASN A 21 -5.99 1.20 7.22
N GLY A 22 -6.53 0.37 6.34
CA GLY A 22 -7.91 -0.08 6.45
C GLY A 22 -8.95 0.84 5.82
N LYS A 23 -8.54 1.98 5.28
CA LYS A 23 -9.49 2.90 4.66
C LYS A 23 -9.40 2.81 3.16
N SER A 24 -10.54 2.76 2.49
CA SER A 24 -10.57 2.65 1.05
C SER A 24 -10.00 3.89 0.39
N VAL A 25 -9.10 3.68 -0.57
CA VAL A 25 -8.55 4.76 -1.39
C VAL A 25 -9.26 4.79 -2.73
N GLY A 26 -9.53 3.62 -3.30
CA GLY A 26 -10.21 3.53 -4.58
C GLY A 26 -10.18 2.14 -5.15
N THR A 27 -10.86 1.97 -6.27
CA THR A 27 -10.91 0.72 -7.00
C THR A 27 -10.41 0.97 -8.41
N PHE A 28 -9.62 0.05 -8.93
CA PHE A 28 -8.94 0.22 -10.20
C PHE A 28 -9.14 -1.00 -11.08
N ASP A 29 -9.05 -0.79 -12.39
CA ASP A 29 -9.26 -1.88 -13.35
C ASP A 29 -8.08 -2.84 -13.37
N THR A 30 -6.88 -2.34 -13.12
CA THR A 30 -5.69 -3.19 -13.15
C THR A 30 -4.91 -3.05 -11.86
N LEU A 31 -4.11 -4.08 -11.58
CA LEU A 31 -3.25 -4.05 -10.42
C LEU A 31 -2.21 -2.93 -10.55
N ASP A 32 -1.70 -2.72 -11.77
CA ASP A 32 -0.71 -1.68 -11.99
C ASP A 32 -1.24 -0.30 -11.67
N GLU A 33 -2.51 -0.05 -12.00
CA GLU A 33 -3.12 1.23 -11.68
C GLU A 33 -3.26 1.44 -10.18
N ALA A 34 -3.65 0.38 -9.48
CA ALA A 34 -3.78 0.45 -8.03
C ALA A 34 -2.42 0.72 -7.39
N GLU A 35 -1.38 0.04 -7.88
CA GLU A 35 -0.04 0.26 -7.34
C GLU A 35 0.46 1.66 -7.65
N ALA A 36 0.16 2.18 -8.84
CA ALA A 36 0.57 3.51 -9.21
C ALA A 36 -0.08 4.56 -8.31
N GLU A 37 -1.36 4.38 -7.99
CA GLU A 37 -2.03 5.31 -7.11
C GLU A 37 -1.45 5.22 -5.70
N ALA A 38 -1.17 4.02 -5.23
CA ALA A 38 -0.55 3.86 -3.91
C ALA A 38 0.80 4.58 -3.87
N GLN A 39 1.58 4.47 -4.93
CA GLN A 39 2.86 5.14 -4.99
C GLN A 39 2.70 6.66 -4.98
N ASN A 40 1.66 7.18 -5.65
CA ASN A 40 1.38 8.60 -5.62
C ASN A 40 1.03 9.08 -4.22
N VAL A 41 0.22 8.29 -3.51
CA VAL A 41 -0.15 8.63 -2.14
C VAL A 41 1.08 8.63 -1.25
N ALA A 42 1.92 7.62 -1.40
CA ALA A 42 3.14 7.52 -0.61
C ALA A 42 4.07 8.70 -0.88
N ASN A 43 4.19 9.10 -2.13
CA ASN A 43 5.07 10.22 -2.48
C ASN A 43 4.56 11.54 -1.94
N ARG A 44 3.24 11.69 -1.82
CA ARG A 44 2.70 12.91 -1.22
C ARG A 44 3.01 12.98 0.26
N ALA A 45 3.02 11.82 0.93
CA ALA A 45 3.34 11.77 2.35
C ALA A 45 4.83 11.91 2.59
N ILE A 46 5.63 11.21 1.82
CA ILE A 46 7.09 11.24 1.95
C ILE A 46 7.67 11.32 0.53
N PRO A 47 8.06 12.51 0.10
CA PRO A 47 8.62 12.66 -1.25
C PRO A 47 9.81 11.73 -1.46
N GLY A 48 9.81 11.04 -2.57
CA GLY A 48 10.87 10.10 -2.89
C GLY A 48 10.66 8.71 -2.31
N ALA A 49 9.54 8.48 -1.62
CA ALA A 49 9.26 7.17 -1.06
C ALA A 49 9.04 6.15 -2.16
N SER A 50 9.36 4.92 -1.86
CA SER A 50 9.18 3.82 -2.81
C SER A 50 8.44 2.71 -2.12
N LEU A 51 7.36 2.25 -2.73
CA LEU A 51 6.58 1.14 -2.22
C LEU A 51 6.92 -0.11 -3.01
N LYS A 52 6.97 -1.23 -2.31
CA LYS A 52 7.17 -2.50 -2.95
C LYS A 52 6.05 -3.42 -2.51
N PHE A 53 5.15 -3.72 -3.42
CA PHE A 53 4.04 -4.61 -3.14
C PHE A 53 4.45 -6.06 -3.30
N GLU A 54 4.03 -6.88 -2.36
CA GLU A 54 4.30 -8.30 -2.39
C GLU A 54 3.00 -9.04 -2.17
N LEU A 55 2.86 -10.20 -2.80
CA LEU A 55 1.69 -11.02 -2.62
C LEU A 55 1.70 -11.54 -1.18
N ASP A 56 0.69 -11.17 -0.42
CA ASP A 56 0.60 -11.54 0.99
C ASP A 56 -0.32 -12.73 1.19
N PHE A 57 -1.36 -12.85 0.38
CA PHE A 57 -2.34 -13.89 0.55
C PHE A 57 -3.02 -14.17 -0.78
N LYS A 58 -3.29 -15.44 -1.05
CA LYS A 58 -3.98 -15.84 -2.25
C LYS A 58 -5.00 -16.91 -1.91
N TRP A 59 -6.25 -16.67 -2.32
CA TRP A 59 -7.32 -17.61 -2.07
C TRP A 59 -7.82 -18.07 -3.44
N THR A 60 -7.44 -19.27 -3.84
CA THR A 60 -7.69 -19.72 -5.20
C THR A 60 -9.17 -19.95 -5.52
N LEU A 61 -9.96 -20.36 -4.55
CA LEU A 61 -11.36 -20.62 -4.80
C LEU A 61 -12.13 -19.36 -5.19
N SER A 62 -11.83 -18.25 -4.58
CA SER A 62 -12.49 -16.99 -4.90
C SER A 62 -11.63 -16.11 -5.80
N GLU A 63 -10.47 -16.60 -6.19
CA GLU A 63 -9.54 -15.85 -7.03
C GLU A 63 -9.15 -14.52 -6.41
N LEU A 64 -9.07 -14.50 -5.10
CA LEU A 64 -8.70 -13.31 -4.39
C LEU A 64 -7.21 -13.30 -4.11
N GLU A 65 -6.57 -12.18 -4.39
CA GLU A 65 -5.17 -11.99 -4.03
C GLU A 65 -5.05 -10.72 -3.24
N ILE A 66 -4.26 -10.76 -2.20
CA ILE A 66 -3.98 -9.58 -1.40
C ILE A 66 -2.51 -9.25 -1.52
N HIS A 67 -2.22 -8.05 -2.02
CA HIS A 67 -0.86 -7.56 -2.15
C HIS A 67 -0.67 -6.47 -1.11
N ALA A 68 0.47 -6.48 -0.46
CA ALA A 68 0.73 -5.55 0.63
C ALA A 68 2.04 -4.83 0.44
N ALA A 69 2.07 -3.56 0.85
CA ALA A 69 3.29 -2.77 0.88
C ALA A 69 3.25 -1.90 2.12
N THR A 70 4.38 -1.71 2.73
CA THR A 70 4.49 -0.91 3.94
C THR A 70 5.34 0.32 3.67
N LEU A 71 4.83 1.47 4.07
CA LEU A 71 5.58 2.71 4.01
C LEU A 71 6.04 3.02 5.41
N GLU A 72 7.34 2.96 5.61
CA GLU A 72 7.90 3.17 6.92
C GLU A 72 8.21 4.63 7.13
N ARG A 73 7.69 5.19 8.20
CA ARG A 73 7.97 6.58 8.54
C ARG A 73 8.82 6.61 9.78
N VAL A 74 9.98 7.21 9.65
CA VAL A 74 10.88 7.34 10.79
C VAL A 74 10.54 8.63 11.50
N SER A 75 10.40 8.54 12.80
CA SER A 75 10.08 9.71 13.59
C SER A 75 11.15 10.78 13.47
N GLU A 76 10.72 12.02 13.39
CA GLU A 76 11.66 13.11 13.36
C GLU A 76 12.50 13.15 14.60
N GLU A 77 11.95 12.73 15.69
CA GLU A 77 12.69 12.67 16.90
C GLU A 77 13.90 11.83 16.82
N ALA A 78 13.82 10.74 16.08
CA ALA A 78 14.96 9.85 15.98
C ALA A 78 16.11 10.53 15.30
N SER A 79 15.85 11.45 14.42
CA SER A 79 16.92 12.05 13.69
C SER A 79 17.47 13.28 14.39
N ILE A 80 16.74 13.88 15.30
CA ILE A 80 17.29 15.02 15.98
C ILE A 80 17.88 14.70 17.30
N ARG A 81 17.73 13.48 17.76
CA ARG A 81 18.29 13.16 18.96
C ARG A 81 19.67 13.10 18.79
N ARG A 82 20.29 13.55 19.39
CA ARG A 82 21.60 13.43 19.17
C ARG A 82 22.23 14.04 19.93
#